data_b0197bec9bf42533c9ad3dab2e2dff47
#
_entry.id   b0197bec9bf42533c9ad3dab2e2dff47
#
_cell.length_a   1.000
_cell.length_b   1.000
_cell.length_c   1.000
_cell.angle_alpha   90.00
_cell.angle_beta   90.00
_cell.angle_gamma   90.00
#
_symmetry.space_group_name_H-M   'P 1'
#
loop_
_entity.id
_entity.type
_entity.pdbx_description
1 polymer ?
#
loop_
_entity_poly.entity_id
_entity_poly.type
_entity_poly.pdbx_seq_one_letter_code
_entity_poly.pdbx_strand_id
1 'polypeptide(L)'
;RRAGDVIPQITDVIQEQRPAGAEPWRFAERVPVCPECGSRVVRLDDEAAHRCIGGLYCPAQREGAIRHFASRGALDIDGLGEKLVEQLVAKGLVRDVADLFHLEHARLAGLERMGDKSADNLLAALEAAKATSLARFLYALGIQHVGEVTAQRLAEAAYGLRADVPRGDRQAL
;
A
#
# COMPACT_ATOMS: atom_id res chain seq x y z
N ARG A 1 18.46 -20.19 -14.86
CA ARG A 1 17.97 -21.40 -14.15
C ARG A 1 16.71 -21.07 -13.37
N ARG A 2 15.84 -22.05 -13.20
CA ARG A 2 14.68 -21.95 -12.30
C ARG A 2 15.10 -22.49 -10.93
N ALA A 3 14.70 -21.79 -9.88
CA ALA A 3 14.83 -22.23 -8.50
C ALA A 3 13.42 -22.55 -7.97
N GLY A 4 13.24 -23.72 -7.39
CA GLY A 4 11.91 -24.21 -7.02
C GLY A 4 11.03 -24.43 -8.25
N ASP A 5 9.73 -24.37 -8.05
CA ASP A 5 8.78 -24.78 -9.09
C ASP A 5 8.64 -23.75 -10.24
N VAL A 6 8.83 -22.45 -10.00
CA VAL A 6 8.48 -21.41 -10.98
C VAL A 6 9.39 -20.19 -10.99
N ILE A 7 10.15 -19.91 -9.95
CA ILE A 7 10.89 -18.65 -9.82
C ILE A 7 12.23 -18.74 -10.58
N PRO A 8 12.46 -17.96 -11.65
CA PRO A 8 13.75 -17.88 -12.30
C PRO A 8 14.77 -17.21 -11.38
N GLN A 9 15.95 -17.81 -11.28
CA GLN A 9 17.06 -17.29 -10.50
C GLN A 9 18.26 -17.03 -11.41
N ILE A 10 18.86 -15.83 -11.26
CA ILE A 10 20.14 -15.52 -11.86
C ILE A 10 21.20 -16.28 -11.06
N THR A 11 21.92 -17.18 -11.70
CA THR A 11 22.95 -18.00 -11.03
C THR A 11 24.36 -17.48 -11.29
N ASP A 12 24.57 -16.82 -12.43
CA ASP A 12 25.88 -16.32 -12.83
C ASP A 12 25.76 -15.24 -13.91
N VAL A 13 26.86 -14.54 -14.17
CA VAL A 13 27.03 -13.55 -15.24
C VAL A 13 28.08 -14.04 -16.21
N ILE A 14 27.73 -14.15 -17.48
CA ILE A 14 28.65 -14.58 -18.55
C ILE A 14 29.54 -13.37 -18.91
N GLN A 15 30.71 -13.28 -18.27
CA GLN A 15 31.62 -12.17 -18.43
C GLN A 15 32.14 -12.00 -19.86
N GLU A 16 32.38 -13.12 -20.57
CA GLU A 16 32.89 -13.12 -21.96
C GLU A 16 31.90 -12.49 -22.96
N GLN A 17 30.63 -12.45 -22.63
CA GLN A 17 29.59 -11.82 -23.47
C GLN A 17 29.37 -10.35 -23.17
N ARG A 18 30.08 -9.79 -22.21
CA ARG A 18 29.97 -8.37 -21.89
C ARG A 18 30.62 -7.55 -23.00
N PRO A 19 29.94 -6.54 -23.59
CA PRO A 19 30.52 -5.68 -24.60
C PRO A 19 31.79 -4.97 -24.09
N ALA A 20 32.80 -4.86 -24.95
CA ALA A 20 34.01 -4.10 -24.63
C ALA A 20 33.65 -2.65 -24.29
N GLY A 21 34.16 -2.14 -23.16
CA GLY A 21 33.85 -0.79 -22.68
C GLY A 21 32.49 -0.65 -21.94
N ALA A 22 31.80 -1.75 -21.68
CA ALA A 22 30.58 -1.70 -20.87
C ALA A 22 30.89 -1.25 -19.44
N GLU A 23 30.42 -0.09 -19.05
CA GLU A 23 30.50 0.40 -17.68
C GLU A 23 29.50 -0.29 -16.77
N PRO A 24 29.82 -0.49 -15.47
CA PRO A 24 28.86 -0.99 -14.49
C PRO A 24 27.67 -0.03 -14.39
N TRP A 25 26.46 -0.58 -14.55
CA TRP A 25 25.25 0.20 -14.34
C TRP A 25 25.04 0.40 -12.84
N ARG A 26 24.98 1.66 -12.40
CA ARG A 26 24.77 2.03 -11.01
C ARG A 26 23.43 2.72 -10.86
N PHE A 27 22.50 2.09 -10.13
CA PHE A 27 21.14 2.58 -9.97
C PHE A 27 21.10 4.02 -9.42
N ALA A 28 21.84 4.29 -8.35
CA ALA A 28 21.85 5.60 -7.68
C ALA A 28 22.32 6.75 -8.59
N GLU A 29 23.22 6.46 -9.55
CA GLU A 29 23.71 7.46 -10.51
C GLU A 29 22.74 7.68 -11.67
N ARG A 30 22.00 6.65 -12.07
CA ARG A 30 21.09 6.68 -13.21
C ARG A 30 19.67 7.09 -12.85
N VAL A 31 19.23 6.81 -11.62
CA VAL A 31 17.87 7.09 -11.12
C VAL A 31 17.97 7.78 -9.75
N PRO A 32 18.56 8.99 -9.68
CA PRO A 32 18.69 9.72 -8.41
C PRO A 32 17.36 10.28 -7.90
N VAL A 33 16.38 10.41 -8.80
CA VAL A 33 15.03 10.92 -8.51
C VAL A 33 13.96 9.97 -9.03
N CYS A 34 12.82 9.97 -8.36
CA CYS A 34 11.67 9.17 -8.74
C CYS A 34 11.07 9.69 -10.06
N PRO A 35 10.86 8.84 -11.07
CA PRO A 35 10.27 9.26 -12.34
C PRO A 35 8.81 9.72 -12.21
N GLU A 36 8.10 9.26 -11.17
CA GLU A 36 6.69 9.58 -10.96
C GLU A 36 6.47 10.92 -10.25
N CYS A 37 7.33 11.27 -9.28
CA CYS A 37 7.08 12.44 -8.44
C CYS A 37 8.30 13.38 -8.28
N GLY A 38 9.45 13.05 -8.87
CA GLY A 38 10.67 13.85 -8.77
C GLY A 38 11.36 13.83 -7.40
N SER A 39 10.78 13.16 -6.39
CA SER A 39 11.41 13.05 -5.07
C SER A 39 12.68 12.22 -5.13
N ARG A 40 13.59 12.46 -4.21
CA ARG A 40 14.84 11.70 -4.12
C ARG A 40 14.58 10.20 -3.96
N VAL A 41 15.46 9.40 -4.58
CA VAL A 41 15.52 7.96 -4.38
C VAL A 41 16.74 7.66 -3.50
N VAL A 42 16.50 6.99 -2.38
CA VAL A 42 17.52 6.65 -1.39
C VAL A 42 17.58 5.15 -1.15
N ARG A 43 18.73 4.67 -0.71
CA ARG A 43 18.92 3.33 -0.15
C ARG A 43 19.43 3.49 1.27
N LEU A 44 18.76 2.88 2.23
CA LEU A 44 19.26 2.80 3.60
C LEU A 44 20.43 1.81 3.67
N ASP A 45 21.33 2.01 4.64
CA ASP A 45 22.59 1.25 4.71
C ASP A 45 22.39 -0.26 4.88
N ASP A 46 21.30 -0.66 5.53
CA ASP A 46 20.92 -2.05 5.79
C ASP A 46 19.89 -2.63 4.79
N GLU A 47 19.47 -1.84 3.79
CA GLU A 47 18.53 -2.27 2.76
C GLU A 47 19.19 -2.49 1.40
N ALA A 48 18.77 -3.55 0.70
CA ALA A 48 19.18 -3.79 -0.69
C ALA A 48 18.42 -2.90 -1.69
N ALA A 49 17.21 -2.47 -1.35
CA ALA A 49 16.31 -1.76 -2.24
C ALA A 49 16.50 -0.23 -2.19
N HIS A 50 16.43 0.40 -3.36
CA HIS A 50 16.31 1.85 -3.46
C HIS A 50 14.83 2.24 -3.38
N ARG A 51 14.51 3.30 -2.62
CA ARG A 51 13.14 3.75 -2.37
C ARG A 51 12.98 5.24 -2.63
N CYS A 52 11.88 5.61 -3.25
CA CYS A 52 11.43 6.99 -3.32
C CYS A 52 10.98 7.47 -1.93
N ILE A 53 11.48 8.61 -1.48
CA ILE A 53 11.10 9.20 -0.18
C ILE A 53 9.84 10.08 -0.26
N GLY A 54 9.17 10.13 -1.40
CA GLY A 54 7.97 10.98 -1.61
C GLY A 54 6.74 10.55 -0.81
N GLY A 55 6.73 9.33 -0.22
CA GLY A 55 5.59 8.85 0.56
C GLY A 55 4.27 8.99 -0.22
N LEU A 56 3.21 9.44 0.44
CA LEU A 56 1.90 9.65 -0.20
C LEU A 56 1.85 10.85 -1.16
N TYR A 57 2.90 11.67 -1.24
CA TYR A 57 3.05 12.66 -2.31
C TYR A 57 3.30 11.99 -3.67
N CYS A 58 3.96 10.83 -3.69
CA CYS A 58 4.20 10.05 -4.90
C CYS A 58 2.91 9.30 -5.31
N PRO A 59 2.36 9.52 -6.52
CA PRO A 59 1.17 8.83 -6.98
C PRO A 59 1.30 7.31 -6.93
N ALA A 60 2.41 6.75 -7.38
CA ALA A 60 2.65 5.31 -7.38
C ALA A 60 2.66 4.70 -5.96
N GLN A 61 3.23 5.41 -4.97
CA GLN A 61 3.19 4.96 -3.57
C GLN A 61 1.79 5.08 -2.97
N ARG A 62 1.07 6.14 -3.33
CA ARG A 62 -0.34 6.35 -2.93
C ARG A 62 -1.23 5.22 -3.44
N GLU A 63 -1.13 4.88 -4.72
CA GLU A 63 -1.85 3.76 -5.30
C GLU A 63 -1.50 2.44 -4.62
N GLY A 64 -0.21 2.20 -4.36
CA GLY A 64 0.26 1.03 -3.63
C GLY A 64 -0.32 0.95 -2.21
N ALA A 65 -0.34 2.07 -1.48
CA ALA A 65 -0.91 2.14 -0.14
C ALA A 65 -2.43 1.87 -0.14
N ILE A 66 -3.17 2.45 -1.08
CA ILE A 66 -4.61 2.24 -1.22
C ILE A 66 -4.92 0.78 -1.60
N ARG A 67 -4.17 0.18 -2.54
CA ARG A 67 -4.32 -1.24 -2.91
C ARG A 67 -4.03 -2.17 -1.74
N HIS A 68 -2.98 -1.89 -0.98
CA HIS A 68 -2.66 -2.66 0.21
C HIS A 68 -3.79 -2.55 1.24
N PHE A 69 -4.26 -1.34 1.53
CA PHE A 69 -5.34 -1.07 2.48
C PHE A 69 -6.64 -1.81 2.13
N ALA A 70 -6.96 -1.90 0.84
CA ALA A 70 -8.15 -2.58 0.33
C ALA A 70 -7.99 -4.10 0.19
N SER A 71 -6.77 -4.64 0.31
CA SER A 71 -6.48 -6.04 0.05
C SER A 71 -7.20 -7.00 0.99
N ARG A 72 -7.34 -8.28 0.56
CA ARG A 72 -8.02 -9.34 1.33
C ARG A 72 -7.45 -9.55 2.73
N GLY A 73 -6.12 -9.44 2.89
CA GLY A 73 -5.46 -9.54 4.20
C GLY A 73 -5.68 -8.33 5.10
N ALA A 74 -5.98 -7.17 4.51
CA ALA A 74 -6.24 -5.91 5.19
C ALA A 74 -7.74 -5.67 5.41
N LEU A 75 -8.34 -4.64 4.83
CA LEU A 75 -9.77 -4.34 5.04
C LEU A 75 -10.73 -5.12 4.13
N ASP A 76 -10.24 -5.80 3.11
CA ASP A 76 -11.02 -6.64 2.19
C ASP A 76 -12.16 -5.85 1.52
N ILE A 77 -11.82 -4.71 0.91
CA ILE A 77 -12.79 -3.82 0.27
C ILE A 77 -13.06 -4.34 -1.15
N ASP A 78 -14.17 -5.05 -1.31
CA ASP A 78 -14.57 -5.57 -2.61
C ASP A 78 -14.91 -4.42 -3.59
N GLY A 79 -14.61 -4.64 -4.86
CA GLY A 79 -14.84 -3.64 -5.92
C GLY A 79 -13.74 -2.59 -6.05
N LEU A 80 -12.80 -2.44 -5.11
CA LEU A 80 -11.69 -1.49 -5.18
C LEU A 80 -10.46 -2.11 -5.86
N GLY A 81 -10.60 -2.47 -7.14
CA GLY A 81 -9.52 -3.04 -7.95
C GLY A 81 -8.49 -2.01 -8.43
N GLU A 82 -7.36 -2.51 -8.99
CA GLU A 82 -6.22 -1.69 -9.43
C GLU A 82 -6.62 -0.52 -10.35
N LYS A 83 -7.40 -0.79 -11.42
CA LYS A 83 -7.83 0.24 -12.39
C LYS A 83 -8.71 1.32 -11.78
N LEU A 84 -9.49 0.98 -10.76
CA LEU A 84 -10.32 1.96 -10.06
C LEU A 84 -9.45 2.82 -9.15
N VAL A 85 -8.49 2.23 -8.44
CA VAL A 85 -7.52 2.98 -7.61
C VAL A 85 -6.75 3.98 -8.47
N GLU A 86 -6.23 3.56 -9.62
CA GLU A 86 -5.56 4.45 -10.58
C GLU A 86 -6.44 5.64 -10.98
N GLN A 87 -7.71 5.39 -11.34
CA GLN A 87 -8.64 6.46 -11.70
C GLN A 87 -8.91 7.42 -10.53
N LEU A 88 -9.12 6.89 -9.32
CA LEU A 88 -9.40 7.69 -8.13
C LEU A 88 -8.21 8.61 -7.79
N VAL A 89 -6.99 8.09 -7.88
CA VAL A 89 -5.76 8.86 -7.63
C VAL A 89 -5.52 9.87 -8.75
N ALA A 90 -5.61 9.46 -10.02
CA ALA A 90 -5.38 10.33 -11.18
C ALA A 90 -6.38 11.50 -11.24
N LYS A 91 -7.63 11.28 -10.85
CA LYS A 91 -8.66 12.32 -10.78
C LYS A 91 -8.62 13.16 -9.48
N GLY A 92 -7.69 12.86 -8.58
CA GLY A 92 -7.56 13.56 -7.30
C GLY A 92 -8.73 13.34 -6.34
N LEU A 93 -9.52 12.27 -6.54
CA LEU A 93 -10.65 11.92 -5.68
C LEU A 93 -10.18 11.27 -4.38
N VAL A 94 -9.01 10.63 -4.39
CA VAL A 94 -8.39 9.98 -3.23
C VAL A 94 -6.92 10.36 -3.17
N ARG A 95 -6.49 10.95 -2.06
CA ARG A 95 -5.12 11.36 -1.76
C ARG A 95 -4.47 10.49 -0.68
N ASP A 96 -5.31 9.87 0.14
CA ASP A 96 -4.92 8.91 1.16
C ASP A 96 -6.04 7.89 1.41
N VAL A 97 -5.83 6.94 2.31
CA VAL A 97 -6.79 5.89 2.60
C VAL A 97 -8.05 6.39 3.33
N ALA A 98 -8.00 7.54 4.00
CA ALA A 98 -9.16 8.11 4.68
C ALA A 98 -10.15 8.72 3.69
N ASP A 99 -9.67 9.27 2.57
CA ASP A 99 -10.52 9.82 1.52
C ASP A 99 -11.46 8.76 0.91
N LEU A 100 -11.11 7.46 0.99
CA LEU A 100 -11.98 6.37 0.53
C LEU A 100 -13.36 6.39 1.21
N PHE A 101 -13.41 6.74 2.49
CA PHE A 101 -14.63 6.77 3.29
C PHE A 101 -15.47 8.05 3.11
N HIS A 102 -14.98 8.97 2.27
CA HIS A 102 -15.66 10.20 1.89
C HIS A 102 -16.08 10.22 0.40
N LEU A 103 -15.97 9.08 -0.28
CA LEU A 103 -16.39 8.96 -1.66
C LEU A 103 -17.92 9.06 -1.78
N GLU A 104 -18.37 9.84 -2.77
CA GLU A 104 -19.77 10.06 -3.07
C GLU A 104 -20.21 9.24 -4.28
N HIS A 105 -21.44 8.70 -4.24
CA HIS A 105 -22.01 7.91 -5.33
C HIS A 105 -21.90 8.59 -6.69
N ALA A 106 -22.30 9.86 -6.79
CA ALA A 106 -22.29 10.60 -8.05
C ALA A 106 -20.88 10.73 -8.68
N ARG A 107 -19.84 10.82 -7.84
CA ARG A 107 -18.44 10.86 -8.30
C ARG A 107 -17.96 9.50 -8.78
N LEU A 108 -18.37 8.43 -8.11
CA LEU A 108 -18.05 7.06 -8.49
C LEU A 108 -18.74 6.66 -9.79
N ALA A 109 -20.05 6.90 -9.92
CA ALA A 109 -20.83 6.55 -11.11
C ALA A 109 -20.34 7.24 -12.39
N GLY A 110 -19.65 8.38 -12.25
CA GLY A 110 -19.01 9.10 -13.37
C GLY A 110 -17.64 8.56 -13.79
N LEU A 111 -17.13 7.50 -13.15
CA LEU A 111 -15.85 6.89 -13.50
C LEU A 111 -16.01 5.89 -14.66
N GLU A 112 -14.91 5.66 -15.37
CA GLU A 112 -14.90 4.70 -16.48
C GLU A 112 -15.21 3.29 -15.99
N ARG A 113 -16.14 2.61 -16.62
CA ARG A 113 -16.62 1.25 -16.27
C ARG A 113 -17.25 1.12 -14.88
N MET A 114 -17.68 2.23 -14.29
CA MET A 114 -18.38 2.28 -13.03
C MET A 114 -19.82 2.71 -13.27
N GLY A 115 -20.78 1.78 -13.15
CA GLY A 115 -22.21 2.09 -13.17
C GLY A 115 -22.76 2.24 -11.76
N ASP A 116 -24.03 2.71 -11.63
CA ASP A 116 -24.70 2.94 -10.35
C ASP A 116 -24.59 1.74 -9.40
N LYS A 117 -24.90 0.54 -9.89
CA LYS A 117 -24.82 -0.68 -9.07
C LYS A 117 -23.42 -0.97 -8.54
N SER A 118 -22.37 -0.69 -9.34
CA SER A 118 -20.98 -0.89 -8.91
C SER A 118 -20.57 0.15 -7.88
N ALA A 119 -21.03 1.39 -8.02
CA ALA A 119 -20.84 2.47 -7.05
C ALA A 119 -21.51 2.14 -5.72
N ASP A 120 -22.77 1.68 -5.74
CA ASP A 120 -23.50 1.25 -4.55
C ASP A 120 -22.78 0.10 -3.84
N ASN A 121 -22.34 -0.93 -4.57
CA ASN A 121 -21.62 -2.06 -4.00
C ASN A 121 -20.31 -1.64 -3.34
N LEU A 122 -19.55 -0.75 -3.99
CA LEU A 122 -18.30 -0.24 -3.42
C LEU A 122 -18.55 0.57 -2.14
N LEU A 123 -19.56 1.45 -2.13
CA LEU A 123 -19.91 2.22 -0.93
C LEU A 123 -20.36 1.31 0.21
N ALA A 124 -21.13 0.27 -0.08
CA ALA A 124 -21.51 -0.74 0.91
C ALA A 124 -20.30 -1.51 1.46
N ALA A 125 -19.33 -1.88 0.60
CA ALA A 125 -18.10 -2.53 1.01
C ALA A 125 -17.22 -1.62 1.89
N LEU A 126 -17.12 -0.34 1.57
CA LEU A 126 -16.41 0.65 2.37
C LEU A 126 -17.07 0.82 3.75
N GLU A 127 -18.38 0.87 3.81
CA GLU A 127 -19.12 0.96 5.08
C GLU A 127 -18.91 -0.29 5.94
N ALA A 128 -18.99 -1.48 5.34
CA ALA A 128 -18.74 -2.76 6.03
C ALA A 128 -17.28 -2.84 6.55
N ALA A 129 -16.30 -2.30 5.82
CA ALA A 129 -14.90 -2.29 6.21
C ALA A 129 -14.63 -1.50 7.51
N LYS A 130 -15.49 -0.56 7.89
CA LYS A 130 -15.37 0.19 9.17
C LYS A 130 -15.50 -0.72 10.40
N ALA A 131 -16.12 -1.87 10.27
CA ALA A 131 -16.30 -2.86 11.36
C ALA A 131 -15.10 -3.83 11.47
N THR A 132 -13.93 -3.49 10.97
CA THR A 132 -12.74 -4.33 11.02
C THR A 132 -12.12 -4.44 12.42
N SER A 133 -11.27 -5.45 12.66
CA SER A 133 -10.50 -5.57 13.89
C SER A 133 -9.32 -4.60 13.92
N LEU A 134 -8.87 -4.22 15.13
CA LEU A 134 -7.66 -3.38 15.29
C LEU A 134 -6.43 -4.00 14.62
N ALA A 135 -6.26 -5.32 14.70
CA ALA A 135 -5.14 -6.01 14.07
C ALA A 135 -5.14 -5.84 12.54
N ARG A 136 -6.29 -6.06 11.90
CA ARG A 136 -6.42 -5.85 10.44
C ARG A 136 -6.24 -4.39 10.06
N PHE A 137 -6.75 -3.46 10.83
CA PHE A 137 -6.57 -2.04 10.61
C PHE A 137 -5.09 -1.62 10.69
N LEU A 138 -4.37 -2.06 11.73
CA LEU A 138 -2.92 -1.79 11.86
C LEU A 138 -2.12 -2.38 10.69
N TYR A 139 -2.45 -3.59 10.25
CA TYR A 139 -1.82 -4.17 9.08
C TYR A 139 -2.15 -3.38 7.81
N ALA A 140 -3.41 -2.97 7.65
CA ALA A 140 -3.88 -2.21 6.49
C ALA A 140 -3.20 -0.85 6.32
N LEU A 141 -2.76 -0.22 7.41
CA LEU A 141 -1.99 1.04 7.34
C LEU A 141 -0.64 0.89 6.64
N GLY A 142 -0.16 -0.33 6.40
CA GLY A 142 1.09 -0.58 5.68
C GLY A 142 2.32 -0.03 6.39
N ILE A 143 2.31 0.02 7.72
CA ILE A 143 3.44 0.49 8.53
C ILE A 143 4.65 -0.42 8.26
N GLN A 144 5.78 0.18 7.92
CA GLN A 144 7.00 -0.56 7.62
C GLN A 144 7.36 -1.52 8.78
N HIS A 145 7.71 -2.77 8.44
CA HIS A 145 8.01 -3.86 9.37
C HIS A 145 6.83 -4.35 10.23
N VAL A 146 5.63 -3.84 10.03
CA VAL A 146 4.42 -4.33 10.70
C VAL A 146 3.64 -5.25 9.75
N GLY A 147 3.96 -6.54 9.78
CA GLY A 147 3.19 -7.59 9.11
C GLY A 147 1.98 -8.04 9.93
N GLU A 148 1.17 -8.96 9.40
CA GLU A 148 -0.04 -9.47 10.07
C GLU A 148 0.19 -9.94 11.51
N VAL A 149 1.27 -10.72 11.74
CA VAL A 149 1.61 -11.24 13.09
C VAL A 149 1.96 -10.11 14.05
N THR A 150 2.73 -9.11 13.60
CA THR A 150 3.08 -7.97 14.43
C THR A 150 1.87 -7.11 14.75
N ALA A 151 1.00 -6.86 13.76
CA ALA A 151 -0.25 -6.14 13.93
C ALA A 151 -1.18 -6.84 14.95
N GLN A 152 -1.27 -8.18 14.88
CA GLN A 152 -2.02 -8.97 15.85
C GLN A 152 -1.49 -8.79 17.29
N ARG A 153 -0.17 -8.91 17.48
CA ARG A 153 0.46 -8.72 18.80
C ARG A 153 0.27 -7.30 19.36
N LEU A 154 0.36 -6.29 18.49
CA LEU A 154 0.11 -4.89 18.88
C LEU A 154 -1.34 -4.69 19.30
N ALA A 155 -2.29 -5.27 18.58
CA ALA A 155 -3.70 -5.20 18.95
C ALA A 155 -3.98 -5.90 20.29
N GLU A 156 -3.42 -7.09 20.52
CA GLU A 156 -3.55 -7.82 21.80
C GLU A 156 -2.98 -7.01 22.96
N ALA A 157 -1.80 -6.42 22.80
CA ALA A 157 -1.20 -5.55 23.83
C ALA A 157 -2.07 -4.32 24.11
N ALA A 158 -2.64 -3.67 23.08
CA ALA A 158 -3.53 -2.53 23.25
C ALA A 158 -4.84 -2.90 23.96
N TYR A 159 -5.40 -4.09 23.73
CA TYR A 159 -6.56 -4.58 24.45
C TYR A 159 -6.23 -4.95 25.90
N GLY A 160 -5.06 -5.56 26.15
CA GLY A 160 -4.55 -5.84 27.51
C GLY A 160 -4.40 -4.56 28.33
N LEU A 161 -3.76 -3.55 27.78
CA LEU A 161 -3.63 -2.23 28.43
C LEU A 161 -4.98 -1.59 28.75
N ARG A 162 -5.99 -1.76 27.89
CA ARG A 162 -7.36 -1.26 28.13
C ARG A 162 -8.09 -2.05 29.24
N ALA A 163 -7.81 -3.32 29.39
CA ALA A 163 -8.40 -4.13 30.47
C ALA A 163 -7.95 -3.67 31.85
N ASP A 164 -6.74 -3.11 31.95
CA ASP A 164 -6.15 -2.63 33.20
C ASP A 164 -6.57 -1.18 33.57
N VAL A 165 -7.25 -0.45 32.68
CA VAL A 165 -7.77 0.89 32.95
C VAL A 165 -9.09 0.80 33.73
N PRO A 166 -9.19 1.40 34.95
CA PRO A 166 -10.42 1.42 35.74
C PRO A 166 -11.60 1.97 34.92
N ARG A 167 -12.78 1.36 35.08
CA ARG A 167 -13.98 1.69 34.28
C ARG A 167 -14.42 3.16 34.37
N GLY A 168 -14.01 3.88 35.43
CA GLY A 168 -14.33 5.30 35.65
C GLY A 168 -13.67 6.26 34.65
N ASP A 169 -12.50 5.89 34.07
CA ASP A 169 -11.75 6.77 33.20
C ASP A 169 -12.02 6.56 31.68
N ARG A 170 -12.93 5.63 31.35
CA ARG A 170 -13.25 5.29 29.97
C ARG A 170 -14.14 6.31 29.25
N GLN A 171 -14.66 7.31 29.95
CA GLN A 171 -15.52 8.36 29.40
C GLN A 171 -14.77 9.67 29.06
N ALA A 172 -13.44 9.73 29.28
CA ALA A 172 -12.62 10.93 29.09
C ALA A 172 -11.65 10.85 27.89
N LEU A 173 -11.89 9.93 26.92
CA LEU A 173 -11.11 9.83 25.68
C LEU A 173 -12.03 9.93 24.48
#